data_f833cee17e4c954d1bf5745b3504ffc6
#
_entry.id   f833cee17e4c954d1bf5745b3504ffc6
#
_cell.length_a   1.000
_cell.length_b   1.000
_cell.length_c   1.000
_cell.angle_alpha   90.00
_cell.angle_beta   90.00
_cell.angle_gamma   90.00
#
_symmetry.space_group_name_H-M   'P 1'
#
loop_
_entity.id
_entity.type
_entity.pdbx_description
1 polymer ?
#
loop_
_entity_poly.entity_id
_entity_poly.type
_entity_poly.pdbx_seq_one_letter_code
_entity_poly.pdbx_strand_id
1 'polypeptide(L)'
;QLGLGDISLQSFGSETDILVRVQRQDGDEKAQIAAIKAITDTLGTGYEVRRTEFVGPTVGAELAQKGIYAVACALLAIMVYIWFRFEWQFSLAAILALAHDVLSTIGLFALTSFEFNLATVAAILTIAGYSINDTVVVFDRVRENLRRYKSYEQREILNRSLNETLSRTVMTSVTTLLALLAIVLFGGAVLRDFALAMMWGVLIGTYSSIFVAVGSLAFFDLKRHLDEEDDPGAPAENG
;
A
#
# COMPACT_ATOMS: atom_id res chain seq x y z
N GLN A 1 -22.25 -29.86 -12.67
CA GLN A 1 -21.17 -29.77 -11.66
C GLN A 1 -20.02 -30.65 -12.15
N LEU A 2 -18.93 -30.03 -12.57
CA LEU A 2 -17.77 -30.71 -13.16
C LEU A 2 -16.78 -31.26 -12.08
N GLY A 3 -17.05 -31.02 -10.80
CA GLY A 3 -16.15 -31.44 -9.72
C GLY A 3 -14.75 -30.78 -9.73
N LEU A 4 -14.63 -29.60 -10.34
CA LEU A 4 -13.36 -28.92 -10.57
C LEU A 4 -12.98 -27.91 -9.45
N GLY A 5 -13.64 -27.99 -8.29
CA GLY A 5 -13.43 -27.05 -7.18
C GLY A 5 -14.10 -25.70 -7.41
N ASP A 6 -13.54 -24.63 -6.82
CA ASP A 6 -14.07 -23.30 -6.95
C ASP A 6 -13.79 -22.73 -8.36
N ILE A 7 -14.85 -22.27 -9.00
CA ILE A 7 -14.79 -21.64 -10.33
C ILE A 7 -15.25 -20.20 -10.17
N SER A 8 -14.45 -19.24 -10.59
CA SER A 8 -14.85 -17.85 -10.67
C SER A 8 -14.96 -17.40 -12.14
N LEU A 9 -15.99 -16.62 -12.41
CA LEU A 9 -16.26 -16.03 -13.72
C LEU A 9 -16.17 -14.53 -13.60
N GLN A 10 -15.34 -13.91 -14.43
CA GLN A 10 -15.19 -12.47 -14.49
C GLN A 10 -15.31 -11.97 -15.93
N SER A 11 -15.99 -10.86 -16.13
CA SER A 11 -16.00 -10.17 -17.42
C SER A 11 -14.62 -9.56 -17.67
N PHE A 12 -14.06 -9.75 -18.87
CA PHE A 12 -12.69 -9.34 -19.20
C PHE A 12 -12.67 -8.38 -20.38
N GLY A 13 -12.67 -7.10 -20.10
CA GLY A 13 -12.51 -6.05 -21.11
C GLY A 13 -13.76 -5.74 -21.94
N SER A 14 -14.57 -6.72 -22.32
CA SER A 14 -15.84 -6.56 -23.03
C SER A 14 -16.93 -7.44 -22.40
N GLU A 15 -18.19 -7.15 -22.69
CA GLU A 15 -19.31 -7.98 -22.22
C GLU A 15 -19.29 -9.41 -22.80
N THR A 16 -18.57 -9.61 -23.88
CA THR A 16 -18.47 -10.90 -24.60
C THR A 16 -17.23 -11.70 -24.18
N ASP A 17 -16.27 -11.09 -23.50
CA ASP A 17 -15.06 -11.78 -23.06
C ASP A 17 -15.18 -12.15 -21.58
N ILE A 18 -15.08 -13.43 -21.28
CA ILE A 18 -15.21 -13.96 -19.93
C ILE A 18 -13.91 -14.65 -19.53
N LEU A 19 -13.35 -14.23 -18.42
CA LEU A 19 -12.25 -14.92 -17.76
C LEU A 19 -12.83 -16.00 -16.83
N VAL A 20 -12.50 -17.26 -17.13
CA VAL A 20 -12.86 -18.41 -16.29
C VAL A 20 -11.64 -18.82 -15.49
N ARG A 21 -11.68 -18.64 -14.18
CA ARG A 21 -10.66 -19.13 -13.28
C ARG A 21 -11.14 -20.41 -12.62
N VAL A 22 -10.28 -21.40 -12.60
CA VAL A 22 -10.58 -22.73 -12.05
C VAL A 22 -9.48 -23.10 -11.07
N GLN A 23 -9.88 -23.63 -9.94
CA GLN A 23 -8.93 -24.13 -8.95
C GLN A 23 -8.05 -25.21 -9.59
N ARG A 24 -6.77 -25.21 -9.24
CA ARG A 24 -5.86 -26.23 -9.70
C ARG A 24 -6.35 -27.62 -9.29
N GLN A 25 -6.33 -28.55 -10.22
CA GLN A 25 -6.67 -29.95 -9.95
C GLN A 25 -5.46 -30.68 -9.34
N ASP A 26 -5.71 -31.61 -8.43
CA ASP A 26 -4.68 -32.48 -7.90
C ASP A 26 -4.14 -33.39 -9.00
N GLY A 27 -2.83 -33.37 -9.20
CA GLY A 27 -2.14 -34.16 -10.21
C GLY A 27 -1.15 -33.39 -11.05
N ASP A 28 -0.71 -34.01 -12.15
CA ASP A 28 0.26 -33.46 -13.09
C ASP A 28 -0.40 -32.53 -14.15
N GLU A 29 0.39 -32.08 -15.10
CA GLU A 29 -0.05 -31.22 -16.19
C GLU A 29 -1.23 -31.84 -17.00
N LYS A 30 -1.32 -33.16 -17.06
CA LYS A 30 -2.41 -33.85 -17.76
C LYS A 30 -3.76 -33.66 -17.06
N ALA A 31 -3.77 -33.61 -15.72
CA ALA A 31 -4.98 -33.33 -14.97
C ALA A 31 -5.52 -31.92 -15.28
N GLN A 32 -4.64 -30.96 -15.42
CA GLN A 32 -5.00 -29.59 -15.76
C GLN A 32 -5.58 -29.50 -17.21
N ILE A 33 -4.93 -30.17 -18.16
CA ILE A 33 -5.38 -30.23 -19.56
C ILE A 33 -6.77 -30.92 -19.62
N ALA A 34 -6.99 -31.96 -18.84
CA ALA A 34 -8.28 -32.63 -18.76
C ALA A 34 -9.38 -31.71 -18.20
N ALA A 35 -9.07 -30.92 -17.18
CA ALA A 35 -10.01 -29.93 -16.62
C ALA A 35 -10.40 -28.86 -17.65
N ILE A 36 -9.42 -28.30 -18.38
CA ILE A 36 -9.67 -27.32 -19.45
C ILE A 36 -10.57 -27.94 -20.52
N LYS A 37 -10.26 -29.16 -20.95
CA LYS A 37 -11.06 -29.87 -21.94
C LYS A 37 -12.49 -30.07 -21.44
N ALA A 38 -12.70 -30.50 -20.22
CA ALA A 38 -14.02 -30.67 -19.62
C ALA A 38 -14.83 -29.37 -19.58
N ILE A 39 -14.19 -28.23 -19.33
CA ILE A 39 -14.84 -26.91 -19.37
C ILE A 39 -15.22 -26.55 -20.81
N THR A 40 -14.26 -26.69 -21.73
CA THR A 40 -14.50 -26.37 -23.15
C THR A 40 -15.60 -27.23 -23.74
N ASP A 41 -15.62 -28.53 -23.44
CA ASP A 41 -16.66 -29.46 -23.91
C ASP A 41 -18.04 -29.10 -23.30
N THR A 42 -18.08 -28.59 -22.08
CA THR A 42 -19.33 -28.17 -21.41
C THR A 42 -19.86 -26.84 -21.96
N LEU A 43 -18.98 -25.91 -22.34
CA LEU A 43 -19.35 -24.64 -22.93
C LEU A 43 -19.91 -24.79 -24.36
N GLY A 44 -19.54 -25.86 -25.05
CA GLY A 44 -20.05 -26.18 -26.41
C GLY A 44 -19.48 -25.25 -27.50
N THR A 45 -20.16 -25.21 -28.65
CA THR A 45 -19.68 -24.51 -29.87
C THR A 45 -19.98 -23.00 -29.90
N GLY A 46 -20.63 -22.47 -28.86
CA GLY A 46 -20.99 -21.04 -28.78
C GLY A 46 -19.85 -20.14 -28.27
N TYR A 47 -18.70 -20.70 -27.91
CA TYR A 47 -17.60 -19.99 -27.30
C TYR A 47 -16.26 -20.32 -27.97
N GLU A 48 -15.39 -19.32 -28.07
CA GLU A 48 -14.05 -19.45 -28.60
C GLU A 48 -13.05 -19.26 -27.45
N VAL A 49 -12.18 -20.26 -27.21
CA VAL A 49 -11.09 -20.14 -26.21
C VAL A 49 -9.97 -19.33 -26.82
N ARG A 50 -9.86 -18.06 -26.42
CA ARG A 50 -8.83 -17.14 -26.91
C ARG A 50 -7.46 -17.36 -26.29
N ARG A 51 -7.43 -17.69 -24.99
CA ARG A 51 -6.19 -17.85 -24.24
C ARG A 51 -6.39 -18.82 -23.07
N THR A 52 -5.40 -19.64 -22.86
CA THR A 52 -5.34 -20.50 -21.67
C THR A 52 -4.02 -20.30 -20.99
N GLU A 53 -4.04 -20.00 -19.71
CA GLU A 53 -2.84 -19.82 -18.87
C GLU A 53 -2.91 -20.75 -17.67
N PHE A 54 -1.77 -21.31 -17.36
CA PHE A 54 -1.61 -22.07 -16.14
C PHE A 54 -0.71 -21.33 -15.17
N VAL A 55 -1.12 -21.18 -13.94
CA VAL A 55 -0.22 -20.80 -12.84
C VAL A 55 0.02 -22.03 -11.99
N GLY A 56 1.17 -22.68 -12.18
CA GLY A 56 1.57 -23.80 -11.35
C GLY A 56 1.83 -23.35 -9.90
N PRO A 57 1.71 -24.25 -8.88
CA PRO A 57 1.91 -23.89 -7.47
C PRO A 57 3.34 -23.41 -7.19
N THR A 58 4.30 -23.94 -7.90
CA THR A 58 5.70 -23.51 -7.82
C THR A 58 5.84 -22.06 -8.25
N VAL A 59 5.19 -21.69 -9.37
CA VAL A 59 5.20 -20.31 -9.87
C VAL A 59 4.43 -19.37 -8.92
N GLY A 60 3.28 -19.80 -8.41
CA GLY A 60 2.51 -19.02 -7.45
C GLY A 60 3.29 -18.78 -6.13
N ALA A 61 3.92 -19.82 -5.60
CA ALA A 61 4.75 -19.70 -4.39
C ALA A 61 5.99 -18.82 -4.64
N GLU A 62 6.64 -18.95 -5.80
CA GLU A 62 7.79 -18.14 -6.18
C GLU A 62 7.40 -16.65 -6.35
N LEU A 63 6.26 -16.36 -6.97
CA LEU A 63 5.73 -15.01 -7.12
C LEU A 63 5.38 -14.40 -5.77
N ALA A 64 4.74 -15.14 -4.87
CA ALA A 64 4.44 -14.69 -3.52
C ALA A 64 5.72 -14.39 -2.74
N GLN A 65 6.71 -15.26 -2.80
CA GLN A 65 8.00 -15.06 -2.15
C GLN A 65 8.75 -13.84 -2.71
N LYS A 66 8.82 -13.69 -4.03
CA LYS A 66 9.41 -12.51 -4.68
C LYS A 66 8.65 -11.22 -4.36
N GLY A 67 7.32 -11.29 -4.27
CA GLY A 67 6.48 -10.19 -3.84
C GLY A 67 6.78 -9.74 -2.41
N ILE A 68 6.89 -10.67 -1.47
CA ILE A 68 7.27 -10.38 -0.07
C ILE A 68 8.66 -9.74 0.00
N TYR A 69 9.63 -10.27 -0.75
CA TYR A 69 10.98 -9.67 -0.79
C TYR A 69 10.96 -8.27 -1.39
N ALA A 70 10.19 -8.03 -2.45
CA ALA A 70 10.08 -6.72 -3.07
C ALA A 70 9.49 -5.70 -2.08
N VAL A 71 8.41 -6.06 -1.36
CA VAL A 71 7.82 -5.20 -0.32
C VAL A 71 8.82 -4.95 0.80
N ALA A 72 9.47 -5.99 1.33
CA ALA A 72 10.45 -5.85 2.41
C ALA A 72 11.64 -4.96 2.01
N CYS A 73 12.19 -5.16 0.81
CA CYS A 73 13.29 -4.33 0.29
C CYS A 73 12.86 -2.87 0.08
N ALA A 74 11.66 -2.63 -0.43
CA ALA A 74 11.15 -1.28 -0.63
C ALA A 74 10.92 -0.57 0.70
N LEU A 75 10.31 -1.23 1.69
CA LEU A 75 10.12 -0.68 3.04
C LEU A 75 11.46 -0.36 3.71
N LEU A 76 12.44 -1.25 3.56
CA LEU A 76 13.79 -1.03 4.10
C LEU A 76 14.49 0.15 3.41
N ALA A 77 14.37 0.28 2.10
CA ALA A 77 14.93 1.41 1.35
C ALA A 77 14.27 2.74 1.76
N ILE A 78 12.94 2.75 1.94
CA ILE A 78 12.20 3.92 2.44
C ILE A 78 12.67 4.27 3.87
N MET A 79 12.82 3.28 4.75
CA MET A 79 13.30 3.48 6.11
C MET A 79 14.71 4.10 6.14
N VAL A 80 15.63 3.58 5.33
CA VAL A 80 17.00 4.10 5.21
C VAL A 80 16.97 5.54 4.70
N TYR A 81 16.16 5.83 3.66
CA TYR A 81 16.01 7.19 3.14
C TYR A 81 15.52 8.17 4.21
N ILE A 82 14.51 7.81 4.98
CA ILE A 82 13.96 8.68 6.03
C ILE A 82 14.99 8.90 7.14
N TRP A 83 15.73 7.85 7.51
CA TRP A 83 16.78 7.96 8.52
C TRP A 83 17.90 8.94 8.10
N PHE A 84 18.30 8.91 6.84
CA PHE A 84 19.27 9.89 6.33
C PHE A 84 18.70 11.31 6.19
N ARG A 85 17.39 11.43 5.95
CA ARG A 85 16.71 12.71 5.71
C ARG A 85 16.25 13.39 6.99
N PHE A 86 15.91 12.61 8.01
CA PHE A 86 15.35 13.05 9.28
C PHE A 86 16.07 12.41 10.47
N GLU A 87 15.82 12.95 11.67
CA GLU A 87 16.27 12.37 12.94
C GLU A 87 15.56 11.02 13.20
N TRP A 88 16.15 10.19 14.04
CA TRP A 88 15.66 8.82 14.30
C TRP A 88 14.22 8.76 14.84
N GLN A 89 13.76 9.78 15.57
CA GLN A 89 12.38 9.86 16.09
C GLN A 89 11.36 9.95 14.95
N PHE A 90 11.65 10.78 13.94
CA PHE A 90 10.82 10.91 12.74
C PHE A 90 10.82 9.62 11.94
N SER A 91 11.99 8.96 11.85
CA SER A 91 12.10 7.69 11.15
C SER A 91 11.25 6.61 11.81
N LEU A 92 11.28 6.50 13.13
CA LEU A 92 10.47 5.54 13.87
C LEU A 92 8.97 5.83 13.70
N ALA A 93 8.56 7.09 13.80
CA ALA A 93 7.16 7.51 13.61
C ALA A 93 6.66 7.20 12.18
N ALA A 94 7.51 7.43 11.16
CA ALA A 94 7.19 7.08 9.77
C ALA A 94 7.03 5.57 9.56
N ILE A 95 7.91 4.75 10.18
CA ILE A 95 7.82 3.29 10.10
C ILE A 95 6.52 2.79 10.73
N LEU A 96 6.12 3.34 11.88
CA LEU A 96 4.88 2.97 12.54
C LEU A 96 3.65 3.30 11.67
N ALA A 97 3.62 4.49 11.04
CA ALA A 97 2.56 4.86 10.12
C ALA A 97 2.53 3.96 8.89
N LEU A 98 3.69 3.69 8.30
CA LEU A 98 3.80 2.82 7.12
C LEU A 98 3.39 1.36 7.42
N ALA A 99 3.81 0.83 8.58
CA ALA A 99 3.39 -0.49 9.02
C ALA A 99 1.86 -0.56 9.22
N HIS A 100 1.27 0.48 9.82
CA HIS A 100 -0.18 0.60 9.95
C HIS A 100 -0.87 0.55 8.58
N ASP A 101 -0.40 1.30 7.58
CA ASP A 101 -1.01 1.38 6.26
C ASP A 101 -0.93 0.06 5.50
N VAL A 102 0.24 -0.59 5.54
CA VAL A 102 0.45 -1.90 4.92
C VAL A 102 -0.43 -2.96 5.59
N LEU A 103 -0.45 -3.01 6.93
CA LEU A 103 -1.27 -3.98 7.66
C LEU A 103 -2.76 -3.74 7.44
N SER A 104 -3.21 -2.48 7.43
CA SER A 104 -4.60 -2.12 7.12
C SER A 104 -5.00 -2.54 5.70
N THR A 105 -4.10 -2.37 4.73
CA THR A 105 -4.35 -2.79 3.35
C THR A 105 -4.43 -4.32 3.23
N ILE A 106 -3.51 -5.05 3.86
CA ILE A 106 -3.56 -6.53 3.92
C ILE A 106 -4.87 -6.98 4.60
N GLY A 107 -5.26 -6.30 5.68
CA GLY A 107 -6.54 -6.54 6.37
C GLY A 107 -7.75 -6.35 5.46
N LEU A 108 -7.75 -5.32 4.62
CA LEU A 108 -8.81 -5.12 3.62
C LEU A 108 -8.92 -6.31 2.67
N PHE A 109 -7.79 -6.77 2.11
CA PHE A 109 -7.78 -7.93 1.21
C PHE A 109 -8.30 -9.20 1.90
N ALA A 110 -7.94 -9.40 3.16
CA ALA A 110 -8.41 -10.53 3.95
C ALA A 110 -9.94 -10.50 4.23
N LEU A 111 -10.50 -9.29 4.41
CA LEU A 111 -11.92 -9.10 4.70
C LEU A 111 -12.81 -9.13 3.46
N THR A 112 -12.31 -8.60 2.33
CA THR A 112 -13.10 -8.47 1.11
C THR A 112 -12.98 -9.67 0.18
N SER A 113 -12.11 -10.63 0.49
CA SER A 113 -11.79 -11.77 -0.38
C SER A 113 -11.30 -11.36 -1.77
N PHE A 114 -10.71 -10.16 -1.88
CA PHE A 114 -10.02 -9.74 -3.11
C PHE A 114 -8.85 -10.67 -3.40
N GLU A 115 -8.63 -10.96 -4.65
CA GLU A 115 -7.55 -11.84 -5.05
C GLU A 115 -6.18 -11.22 -4.79
N PHE A 116 -5.33 -11.96 -4.09
CA PHE A 116 -3.93 -11.55 -3.87
C PHE A 116 -3.09 -11.99 -5.08
N ASN A 117 -2.69 -11.02 -5.90
CA ASN A 117 -1.91 -11.21 -7.11
C ASN A 117 -0.78 -10.16 -7.23
N LEU A 118 -0.04 -10.15 -8.33
CA LEU A 118 1.03 -9.16 -8.54
C LEU A 118 0.53 -7.70 -8.55
N ALA A 119 -0.69 -7.45 -9.01
CA ALA A 119 -1.28 -6.11 -8.94
C ALA A 119 -1.54 -5.68 -7.49
N THR A 120 -1.86 -6.62 -6.59
CA THR A 120 -1.97 -6.37 -5.15
C THR A 120 -0.64 -5.95 -4.55
N VAL A 121 0.45 -6.65 -4.89
CA VAL A 121 1.81 -6.28 -4.44
C VAL A 121 2.16 -4.89 -4.95
N ALA A 122 1.89 -4.60 -6.21
CA ALA A 122 2.11 -3.27 -6.80
C ALA A 122 1.27 -2.20 -6.10
N ALA A 123 0.01 -2.49 -5.75
CA ALA A 123 -0.85 -1.58 -4.98
C ALA A 123 -0.24 -1.27 -3.61
N ILE A 124 0.17 -2.28 -2.84
CA ILE A 124 0.80 -2.12 -1.52
C ILE A 124 2.05 -1.23 -1.62
N LEU A 125 2.92 -1.48 -2.59
CA LEU A 125 4.13 -0.68 -2.80
C LEU A 125 3.79 0.78 -3.17
N THR A 126 2.78 0.97 -4.01
CA THR A 126 2.33 2.31 -4.42
C THR A 126 1.69 3.05 -3.24
N ILE A 127 0.88 2.37 -2.42
CA ILE A 127 0.29 2.93 -1.19
C ILE A 127 1.39 3.35 -0.23
N ALA A 128 2.40 2.52 -0.02
CA ALA A 128 3.54 2.85 0.83
C ALA A 128 4.27 4.12 0.34
N GLY A 129 4.54 4.23 -0.96
CA GLY A 129 5.14 5.42 -1.55
C GLY A 129 4.26 6.66 -1.47
N TYR A 130 2.94 6.51 -1.62
CA TYR A 130 1.98 7.59 -1.51
C TYR A 130 1.89 8.11 -0.07
N SER A 131 1.72 7.23 0.91
CA SER A 131 1.61 7.57 2.32
C SER A 131 2.86 8.29 2.83
N ILE A 132 4.05 7.81 2.46
CA ILE A 132 5.29 8.42 2.90
C ILE A 132 5.47 9.84 2.37
N ASN A 133 4.96 10.15 1.17
CA ASN A 133 5.05 11.48 0.59
C ASN A 133 4.32 12.53 1.46
N ASP A 134 3.14 12.23 1.95
CA ASP A 134 2.41 13.13 2.87
C ASP A 134 3.09 13.21 4.24
N THR A 135 3.54 12.09 4.78
CA THR A 135 4.25 12.04 6.05
C THR A 135 5.51 12.91 6.04
N VAL A 136 6.32 12.84 4.97
CA VAL A 136 7.53 13.65 4.80
C VAL A 136 7.22 15.14 4.77
N VAL A 137 6.14 15.54 4.10
CA VAL A 137 5.72 16.96 4.03
C VAL A 137 5.35 17.50 5.41
N VAL A 138 4.59 16.72 6.19
CA VAL A 138 4.22 17.13 7.55
C VAL A 138 5.46 17.17 8.45
N PHE A 139 6.36 16.19 8.34
CA PHE A 139 7.60 16.15 9.12
C PHE A 139 8.53 17.32 8.81
N ASP A 140 8.71 17.68 7.55
CA ASP A 140 9.48 18.88 7.17
C ASP A 140 8.88 20.13 7.83
N ARG A 141 7.54 20.24 7.84
CA ARG A 141 6.86 21.36 8.49
C ARG A 141 7.02 21.36 10.01
N VAL A 142 6.91 20.19 10.64
CA VAL A 142 7.17 20.03 12.08
C VAL A 142 8.58 20.47 12.41
N ARG A 143 9.58 20.03 11.65
CA ARG A 143 10.98 20.38 11.86
C ARG A 143 11.23 21.89 11.69
N GLU A 144 10.65 22.49 10.65
CA GLU A 144 10.71 23.94 10.44
C GLU A 144 10.10 24.71 11.63
N ASN A 145 8.92 24.30 12.08
CA ASN A 145 8.22 24.96 13.17
C ASN A 145 8.90 24.74 14.54
N LEU A 146 9.55 23.60 14.79
CA LEU A 146 10.35 23.37 15.98
C LEU A 146 11.53 24.34 16.06
N ARG A 147 12.22 24.61 14.95
CA ARG A 147 13.31 25.59 14.88
C ARG A 147 12.84 27.03 15.04
N ARG A 148 11.64 27.32 14.49
CA ARG A 148 11.09 28.69 14.48
C ARG A 148 10.45 29.09 15.81
N TYR A 149 9.77 28.16 16.49
CA TYR A 149 8.94 28.42 17.66
C TYR A 149 9.51 27.75 18.93
N LYS A 150 10.74 28.13 19.32
CA LYS A 150 11.47 27.51 20.46
C LYS A 150 10.75 27.66 21.81
N SER A 151 9.92 28.70 22.02
CA SER A 151 9.19 28.95 23.26
C SER A 151 7.86 28.24 23.41
N TYR A 152 7.31 27.66 22.32
CA TYR A 152 6.02 26.99 22.35
C TYR A 152 6.14 25.55 22.84
N GLU A 153 5.06 25.00 23.40
CA GLU A 153 4.99 23.58 23.74
C GLU A 153 5.03 22.71 22.47
N GLN A 154 5.69 21.56 22.57
CA GLN A 154 5.82 20.63 21.44
C GLN A 154 4.48 20.26 20.82
N ARG A 155 3.46 19.98 21.64
CA ARG A 155 2.11 19.63 21.17
C ARG A 155 1.47 20.74 20.33
N GLU A 156 1.69 21.98 20.72
CA GLU A 156 1.20 23.14 19.99
C GLU A 156 1.88 23.27 18.63
N ILE A 157 3.20 23.03 18.58
CA ILE A 157 3.98 23.02 17.34
C ILE A 157 3.50 21.91 16.40
N LEU A 158 3.29 20.69 16.91
CA LEU A 158 2.77 19.58 16.12
C LEU A 158 1.40 19.90 15.53
N ASN A 159 0.47 20.40 16.35
CA ASN A 159 -0.88 20.75 15.92
C ASN A 159 -0.88 21.91 14.88
N ARG A 160 -0.03 22.90 15.07
CA ARG A 160 0.17 23.98 14.11
C ARG A 160 0.68 23.47 12.78
N SER A 161 1.70 22.61 12.80
CA SER A 161 2.29 22.02 11.59
C SER A 161 1.29 21.20 10.80
N LEU A 162 0.45 20.42 11.50
CA LEU A 162 -0.66 19.70 10.88
C LEU A 162 -1.64 20.64 10.18
N ASN A 163 -2.10 21.69 10.87
CA ASN A 163 -3.04 22.64 10.28
C ASN A 163 -2.47 23.38 9.07
N GLU A 164 -1.18 23.72 9.08
CA GLU A 164 -0.49 24.39 7.98
C GLU A 164 -0.32 23.51 6.74
N THR A 165 -0.26 22.17 6.90
CA THR A 165 -0.12 21.21 5.80
C THR A 165 -1.45 20.56 5.40
N LEU A 166 -2.49 20.66 6.23
CA LEU A 166 -3.76 19.96 6.06
C LEU A 166 -4.41 20.20 4.70
N SER A 167 -4.45 21.47 4.25
CA SER A 167 -5.04 21.83 2.96
C SER A 167 -4.35 21.11 1.80
N ARG A 168 -3.03 21.02 1.82
CA ARG A 168 -2.26 20.31 0.80
C ARG A 168 -2.57 18.81 0.83
N THR A 169 -2.50 18.18 2.00
CA THR A 169 -2.76 16.75 2.18
C THR A 169 -4.18 16.37 1.75
N VAL A 170 -5.18 17.18 2.11
CA VAL A 170 -6.57 16.95 1.67
C VAL A 170 -6.71 17.11 0.16
N MET A 171 -6.12 18.16 -0.44
CA MET A 171 -6.19 18.35 -1.90
C MET A 171 -5.53 17.23 -2.69
N THR A 172 -4.35 16.77 -2.27
CA THR A 172 -3.67 15.66 -2.94
C THR A 172 -4.47 14.36 -2.82
N SER A 173 -5.05 14.08 -1.66
CA SER A 173 -5.88 12.89 -1.44
C SER A 173 -7.17 12.94 -2.26
N VAL A 174 -7.88 14.07 -2.26
CA VAL A 174 -9.14 14.22 -3.00
C VAL A 174 -8.89 14.08 -4.52
N THR A 175 -7.86 14.76 -5.05
CA THR A 175 -7.56 14.66 -6.48
C THR A 175 -7.17 13.23 -6.90
N THR A 176 -6.41 12.53 -6.07
CA THR A 176 -6.05 11.13 -6.32
C THR A 176 -7.27 10.22 -6.23
N LEU A 177 -8.14 10.40 -5.22
CA LEU A 177 -9.37 9.64 -5.09
C LEU A 177 -10.31 9.84 -6.27
N LEU A 178 -10.42 11.05 -6.81
CA LEU A 178 -11.22 11.33 -8.01
C LEU A 178 -10.66 10.60 -9.25
N ALA A 179 -9.33 10.58 -9.43
CA ALA A 179 -8.71 9.84 -10.51
C ALA A 179 -8.92 8.32 -10.37
N LEU A 180 -8.76 7.78 -9.16
CA LEU A 180 -9.01 6.36 -8.87
C LEU A 180 -10.49 6.00 -9.04
N LEU A 181 -11.40 6.88 -8.64
CA LEU A 181 -12.84 6.68 -8.86
C LEU A 181 -13.17 6.59 -10.35
N ALA A 182 -12.56 7.43 -11.19
CA ALA A 182 -12.71 7.32 -12.63
C ALA A 182 -12.24 5.94 -13.17
N ILE A 183 -11.13 5.41 -12.61
CA ILE A 183 -10.66 4.05 -12.97
C ILE A 183 -11.66 2.99 -12.50
N VAL A 184 -12.23 3.11 -11.30
CA VAL A 184 -13.25 2.16 -10.81
C VAL A 184 -14.49 2.15 -11.69
N LEU A 185 -14.91 3.33 -12.20
CA LEU A 185 -16.12 3.46 -13.02
C LEU A 185 -15.91 3.07 -14.48
N PHE A 186 -14.74 3.36 -15.05
CA PHE A 186 -14.48 3.26 -16.49
C PHE A 186 -13.31 2.32 -16.85
N GLY A 187 -12.50 1.87 -15.89
CA GLY A 187 -11.27 1.11 -16.14
C GLY A 187 -11.48 -0.40 -16.39
N GLY A 188 -12.71 -0.89 -16.30
CA GLY A 188 -13.01 -2.31 -16.47
C GLY A 188 -12.60 -3.19 -15.27
N ALA A 189 -12.96 -4.48 -15.35
CA ALA A 189 -12.83 -5.42 -14.24
C ALA A 189 -11.36 -5.60 -13.77
N VAL A 190 -10.40 -5.61 -14.69
CA VAL A 190 -8.98 -5.87 -14.41
C VAL A 190 -8.35 -4.82 -13.50
N LEU A 191 -8.72 -3.54 -13.70
CA LEU A 191 -8.15 -2.42 -12.93
C LEU A 191 -8.96 -2.08 -11.69
N ARG A 192 -10.18 -2.59 -11.58
CA ARG A 192 -11.12 -2.23 -10.52
C ARG A 192 -10.60 -2.58 -9.13
N ASP A 193 -10.13 -3.81 -8.93
CA ASP A 193 -9.65 -4.28 -7.63
C ASP A 193 -8.38 -3.52 -7.20
N PHE A 194 -7.48 -3.28 -8.14
CA PHE A 194 -6.31 -2.42 -7.92
C PHE A 194 -6.72 -1.01 -7.52
N ALA A 195 -7.65 -0.40 -8.24
CA ALA A 195 -8.10 0.97 -7.95
C ALA A 195 -8.83 1.07 -6.61
N LEU A 196 -9.65 0.07 -6.24
CA LEU A 196 -10.30 0.00 -4.93
C LEU A 196 -9.28 -0.13 -3.80
N ALA A 197 -8.27 -0.99 -3.96
CA ALA A 197 -7.18 -1.10 -2.99
C ALA A 197 -6.41 0.21 -2.84
N MET A 198 -6.11 0.88 -3.95
CA MET A 198 -5.46 2.19 -3.95
C MET A 198 -6.32 3.27 -3.28
N MET A 199 -7.65 3.29 -3.52
CA MET A 199 -8.55 4.23 -2.84
C MET A 199 -8.51 4.04 -1.33
N TRP A 200 -8.56 2.80 -0.87
CA TRP A 200 -8.40 2.48 0.54
C TRP A 200 -7.06 2.97 1.07
N GLY A 201 -5.97 2.66 0.37
CA GLY A 201 -4.62 3.07 0.76
C GLY A 201 -4.44 4.58 0.86
N VAL A 202 -5.04 5.36 -0.07
CA VAL A 202 -5.01 6.83 -0.01
C VAL A 202 -5.77 7.36 1.21
N LEU A 203 -6.94 6.80 1.52
CA LEU A 203 -7.72 7.19 2.71
C LEU A 203 -6.96 6.88 4.00
N ILE A 204 -6.47 5.66 4.13
CA ILE A 204 -5.74 5.20 5.32
C ILE A 204 -4.40 5.92 5.45
N GLY A 205 -3.66 6.14 4.36
CA GLY A 205 -2.38 6.86 4.35
C GLY A 205 -2.55 8.33 4.73
N THR A 206 -3.64 8.98 4.29
CA THR A 206 -3.98 10.34 4.73
C THR A 206 -4.28 10.38 6.22
N TYR A 207 -5.06 9.43 6.72
CA TYR A 207 -5.35 9.29 8.14
C TYR A 207 -4.07 9.03 8.94
N SER A 208 -3.24 8.09 8.51
CA SER A 208 -2.04 7.69 9.25
C SER A 208 -0.97 8.78 9.29
N SER A 209 -0.79 9.56 8.23
CA SER A 209 0.13 10.70 8.21
C SER A 209 -0.22 11.75 9.25
N ILE A 210 -1.52 11.98 9.48
CA ILE A 210 -2.00 12.96 10.45
C ILE A 210 -1.99 12.40 11.88
N PHE A 211 -2.60 11.23 12.08
CA PHE A 211 -2.90 10.72 13.42
C PHE A 211 -1.87 9.71 13.94
N VAL A 212 -1.26 8.91 13.07
CA VAL A 212 -0.28 7.90 13.49
C VAL A 212 1.13 8.49 13.45
N ALA A 213 1.57 9.05 12.32
CA ALA A 213 2.92 9.57 12.19
C ALA A 213 3.16 10.75 13.13
N VAL A 214 2.36 11.82 13.02
CA VAL A 214 2.54 13.00 13.89
C VAL A 214 2.13 12.72 15.33
N GLY A 215 1.08 11.92 15.54
CA GLY A 215 0.68 11.47 16.87
C GLY A 215 1.79 10.73 17.60
N SER A 216 2.55 9.89 16.89
CA SER A 216 3.71 9.19 17.46
C SER A 216 4.84 10.14 17.87
N LEU A 217 5.05 11.26 17.16
CA LEU A 217 6.04 12.26 17.53
C LEU A 217 5.77 12.93 18.87
N ALA A 218 4.50 12.97 19.31
CA ALA A 218 4.14 13.55 20.61
C ALA A 218 4.70 12.76 21.81
N PHE A 219 5.15 11.52 21.60
CA PHE A 219 5.76 10.68 22.63
C PHE A 219 7.28 10.82 22.74
N PHE A 220 7.91 11.52 21.80
CA PHE A 220 9.35 11.78 21.79
C PHE A 220 9.65 13.21 22.22
N ASP A 221 10.81 13.44 22.86
CA ASP A 221 11.31 14.77 23.14
C ASP A 221 12.09 15.30 21.94
N LEU A 222 11.41 16.04 21.06
CA LEU A 222 11.97 16.55 19.81
C LEU A 222 12.83 17.82 20.00
N LYS A 223 12.53 18.64 21.02
CA LYS A 223 13.22 19.92 21.22
C LYS A 223 14.65 19.73 21.70
N ARG A 224 14.89 18.74 22.53
CA ARG A 224 16.21 18.48 23.11
C ARG A 224 17.27 18.22 22.04
N HIS A 225 16.93 17.46 21.02
CA HIS A 225 17.86 17.10 19.94
C HIS A 225 18.18 18.27 18.99
N LEU A 226 17.24 19.20 18.78
CA LEU A 226 17.48 20.37 17.92
C LEU A 226 18.38 21.42 18.60
N ASP A 227 18.32 21.50 19.93
CA ASP A 227 19.19 22.41 20.69
C ASP A 227 20.63 21.85 20.74
N GLU A 228 20.84 20.53 20.72
CA GLU A 228 22.16 19.88 20.65
C GLU A 228 22.82 20.05 19.27
N GLU A 229 22.04 20.05 18.15
CA GLU A 229 22.58 20.28 16.80
C GLU A 229 22.97 21.74 16.54
N ASP A 230 22.29 22.72 17.16
CA ASP A 230 22.54 24.15 16.98
C ASP A 230 23.69 24.68 17.91
N ASP A 231 24.16 23.90 18.88
CA ASP A 231 25.32 24.25 19.74
C ASP A 231 26.43 23.18 19.67
N PRO A 232 27.30 23.23 18.65
CA PRO A 232 28.42 22.29 18.50
C PRO A 232 29.49 22.42 19.60
N GLY A 233 29.30 23.34 20.54
CA GLY A 233 30.21 23.58 21.67
C GLY A 233 29.67 23.20 23.04
N ALA A 234 28.44 22.67 23.14
CA ALA A 234 27.91 22.22 24.42
C ALA A 234 28.71 21.01 24.93
N PRO A 235 29.27 21.07 26.17
CA PRO A 235 30.00 19.94 26.72
C PRO A 235 29.04 18.76 26.90
N ALA A 236 29.44 17.57 26.39
CA ALA A 236 28.74 16.34 26.66
C ALA A 236 28.55 16.17 28.17
N GLU A 237 27.34 16.31 28.69
CA GLU A 237 27.03 15.94 30.06
C GLU A 237 27.25 14.44 30.21
N ASN A 238 28.44 14.10 30.74
CA ASN A 238 28.77 12.78 31.23
C ASN A 238 27.91 12.52 32.48
N GLY A 239 26.92 11.64 32.36
CA GLY A 239 26.10 11.07 33.39
C GLY A 239 25.97 9.58 33.20
#